data_2bdbeeb645329b88a799744fa58ade7c
#
_entry.id   2bdbeeb645329b88a799744fa58ade7c
#
_cell.length_a   1.000
_cell.length_b   1.000
_cell.length_c   1.000
_cell.angle_alpha   90.00
_cell.angle_beta   90.00
_cell.angle_gamma   90.00
#
_symmetry.space_group_name_H-M   'P 1'
#
loop_
_entity.id
_entity.type
_entity.pdbx_description
1 polymer ?
#
loop_
_entity_poly.entity_id
_entity_poly.type
_entity_poly.pdbx_seq_one_letter_code
_entity_poly.pdbx_strand_id
1 'polypeptide(L)'
;DMSLWDSIDDKGTMPSSLVMVGKKEHRFAILGENITISENCYVELLNNQNLIIRHNNNTKQKAHQVVNSLVGRLMASSSPGKLNVAMIDAEEMDGTCDVFKFLNRNIFQILARPEDIRKYLDEKERHIGNIIQNLLLGSVKSLYDYNQAKENKEPYHVIVIEDFPIGFNSESISLLQ
;
A
#
# COMPACT_ATOMS: atom_id res chain seq x y z
N ASP A 1 8.51 -14.06 13.94
CA ASP A 1 9.03 -13.42 15.15
C ASP A 1 7.86 -12.74 15.86
N MET A 2 7.39 -13.32 16.96
CA MET A 2 6.23 -12.81 17.71
C MET A 2 6.53 -11.55 18.53
N SER A 3 7.80 -11.14 18.61
CA SER A 3 8.21 -9.94 19.37
C SER A 3 7.67 -8.62 18.81
N LEU A 4 7.23 -8.60 17.54
CA LEU A 4 6.57 -7.43 16.93
C LEU A 4 5.15 -7.19 17.45
N TRP A 5 4.49 -8.20 18.00
CA TRP A 5 3.12 -8.11 18.54
C TRP A 5 3.10 -7.61 19.99
N ASP A 6 4.19 -7.79 20.72
CA ASP A 6 4.31 -7.36 22.13
C ASP A 6 4.62 -5.87 22.29
N SER A 7 4.92 -5.17 21.18
CA SER A 7 5.21 -3.72 21.17
C SER A 7 4.03 -2.86 20.69
N ILE A 8 2.82 -3.39 20.72
CA ILE A 8 1.62 -2.59 20.39
C ILE A 8 1.39 -1.61 21.54
N ASP A 9 1.87 -0.40 21.36
CA ASP A 9 1.53 0.73 22.21
C ASP A 9 0.03 1.04 22.07
N ASP A 10 -0.67 1.36 23.16
CA ASP A 10 -2.09 1.75 23.19
C ASP A 10 -2.42 2.93 22.24
N LYS A 11 -1.40 3.69 21.81
CA LYS A 11 -1.51 4.77 20.82
C LYS A 11 -1.60 4.30 19.36
N GLY A 12 -1.42 3.01 19.12
CA GLY A 12 -1.44 2.39 17.79
C GLY A 12 -0.19 2.69 16.97
N THR A 13 0.39 1.63 16.40
CA THR A 13 1.56 1.72 15.51
C THR A 13 1.14 2.13 14.12
N MET A 14 1.78 3.17 13.58
CA MET A 14 1.61 3.57 12.18
C MET A 14 2.42 2.65 11.27
N PRO A 15 1.95 2.37 10.03
CA PRO A 15 2.71 1.59 9.07
C PRO A 15 4.04 2.27 8.74
N SER A 16 5.08 1.46 8.52
CA SER A 16 6.37 1.98 8.06
C SER A 16 6.24 2.54 6.65
N SER A 17 6.74 3.74 6.43
CA SER A 17 6.84 4.32 5.08
C SER A 17 7.81 3.53 4.19
N LEU A 18 8.81 2.90 4.79
CA LEU A 18 9.84 2.14 4.10
C LEU A 18 9.50 0.65 4.11
N VAL A 19 9.12 0.12 2.96
CA VAL A 19 8.67 -1.27 2.80
C VAL A 19 9.66 -2.07 1.98
N MET A 20 10.07 -3.24 2.48
CA MET A 20 10.93 -4.15 1.75
C MET A 20 10.15 -4.79 0.59
N VAL A 21 10.63 -4.58 -0.64
CA VAL A 21 10.02 -5.13 -1.87
C VAL A 21 10.70 -6.41 -2.33
N GLY A 22 11.91 -6.69 -1.89
CA GLY A 22 12.65 -7.87 -2.31
C GLY A 22 14.09 -7.85 -1.86
N LYS A 23 14.89 -8.73 -2.47
CA LYS A 23 16.34 -8.80 -2.28
C LYS A 23 17.04 -8.74 -3.63
N LYS A 24 18.15 -8.03 -3.68
CA LYS A 24 19.07 -8.01 -4.80
C LYS A 24 20.27 -8.89 -4.46
N GLU A 25 20.59 -9.82 -5.33
CA GLU A 25 21.74 -10.68 -5.20
C GLU A 25 22.88 -10.18 -6.07
N HIS A 26 24.05 -10.03 -5.47
CA HIS A 26 25.31 -9.75 -6.15
C HIS A 26 26.18 -11.00 -6.09
N ARG A 27 26.58 -11.50 -7.24
CA ARG A 27 27.45 -12.68 -7.37
C ARG A 27 28.84 -12.25 -7.77
N PHE A 28 29.80 -12.68 -7.02
CA PHE A 28 31.22 -12.40 -7.25
C PHE A 28 32.00 -13.70 -7.36
N ALA A 29 32.95 -13.76 -8.28
CA ALA A 29 33.96 -14.81 -8.33
C ALA A 29 35.26 -14.26 -7.74
N ILE A 30 35.64 -14.72 -6.55
CA ILE A 30 36.83 -14.30 -5.85
C ILE A 30 37.68 -15.54 -5.58
N LEU A 31 38.91 -15.57 -6.11
CA LEU A 31 39.89 -16.67 -5.94
C LEU A 31 39.33 -18.06 -6.30
N GLY A 32 38.43 -18.11 -7.31
CA GLY A 32 37.82 -19.35 -7.77
C GLY A 32 36.58 -19.79 -6.99
N GLU A 33 36.18 -19.06 -5.96
CA GLU A 33 34.94 -19.29 -5.20
C GLU A 33 33.84 -18.32 -5.61
N ASN A 34 32.60 -18.80 -5.69
CA ASN A 34 31.41 -17.97 -5.95
C ASN A 34 30.85 -17.47 -4.63
N ILE A 35 30.91 -16.16 -4.42
CA ILE A 35 30.37 -15.49 -3.25
C ILE A 35 29.09 -14.78 -3.67
N THR A 36 28.00 -14.99 -2.93
CA THR A 36 26.72 -14.29 -3.12
C THR A 36 26.47 -13.38 -1.93
N ILE A 37 26.31 -12.08 -2.20
CA ILE A 37 25.91 -11.08 -1.21
C ILE A 37 24.47 -10.67 -1.52
N SER A 38 23.60 -10.74 -0.50
CA SER A 38 22.20 -10.39 -0.63
C SER A 38 21.94 -9.06 0.07
N GLU A 39 21.34 -8.11 -0.65
CA GLU A 39 20.96 -6.79 -0.17
C GLU A 39 19.42 -6.64 -0.20
N ASN A 40 18.83 -6.12 0.87
CA ASN A 40 17.40 -5.85 0.91
C ASN A 40 17.08 -4.61 0.09
N CYS A 41 16.06 -4.69 -0.77
CA CYS A 41 15.55 -3.57 -1.54
C CYS A 41 14.30 -3.01 -0.85
N TYR A 42 14.27 -1.70 -0.63
CA TYR A 42 13.18 -0.99 0.00
C TYR A 42 12.57 0.05 -0.93
N VAL A 43 11.28 0.30 -0.76
CA VAL A 43 10.55 1.40 -1.42
C VAL A 43 9.85 2.21 -0.34
N GLU A 44 9.90 3.53 -0.45
CA GLU A 44 9.14 4.43 0.40
C GLU A 44 7.75 4.64 -0.21
N LEU A 45 6.70 4.12 0.41
CA LEU A 45 5.35 4.11 -0.16
C LEU A 45 4.39 5.15 0.45
N LEU A 46 4.55 5.51 1.71
CA LEU A 46 3.55 6.32 2.42
C LEU A 46 3.92 7.81 2.50
N ASN A 47 4.94 8.23 1.77
CA ASN A 47 5.44 9.61 1.76
C ASN A 47 5.65 10.09 0.31
N ASN A 48 4.55 10.40 -0.38
CA ASN A 48 4.54 10.96 -1.74
C ASN A 48 5.14 10.09 -2.86
N GLN A 49 5.24 8.78 -2.68
CA GLN A 49 5.70 7.87 -3.72
C GLN A 49 4.64 6.84 -4.08
N ASN A 50 4.55 6.54 -5.37
CA ASN A 50 3.73 5.48 -5.92
C ASN A 50 4.62 4.39 -6.51
N LEU A 51 4.18 3.14 -6.45
CA LEU A 51 4.87 2.01 -7.04
C LEU A 51 4.10 1.52 -8.26
N ILE A 52 4.77 1.45 -9.41
CA ILE A 52 4.23 0.86 -10.63
C ILE A 52 4.97 -0.43 -10.90
N ILE A 53 4.24 -1.55 -10.94
CA ILE A 53 4.76 -2.87 -11.26
C ILE A 53 4.31 -3.22 -12.68
N ARG A 54 5.26 -3.31 -13.61
CA ARG A 54 4.99 -3.75 -14.98
C ARG A 54 5.24 -5.25 -15.10
N HIS A 55 4.31 -5.97 -15.67
CA HIS A 55 4.41 -7.40 -15.92
C HIS A 55 3.90 -7.79 -17.31
N ASN A 56 4.14 -9.01 -17.71
CA ASN A 56 3.55 -9.69 -18.85
C ASN A 56 2.93 -11.01 -18.37
N ASN A 57 2.29 -11.76 -19.27
CA ASN A 57 1.60 -13.02 -18.92
C ASN A 57 2.51 -14.01 -18.17
N ASN A 58 3.81 -14.07 -18.49
CA ASN A 58 4.75 -14.99 -17.84
C ASN A 58 5.20 -14.53 -16.44
N THR A 59 5.02 -13.24 -16.13
CA THR A 59 5.45 -12.64 -14.87
C THR A 59 4.29 -12.14 -14.01
N LYS A 60 3.04 -12.26 -14.48
CA LYS A 60 1.82 -11.82 -13.77
C LYS A 60 1.78 -12.41 -12.35
N GLN A 61 1.92 -13.72 -12.21
CA GLN A 61 1.90 -14.38 -10.90
C GLN A 61 2.98 -13.86 -9.94
N LYS A 62 4.17 -13.52 -10.46
CA LYS A 62 5.24 -12.92 -9.64
C LYS A 62 4.88 -11.51 -9.20
N ALA A 63 4.23 -10.72 -10.08
CA ALA A 63 3.73 -9.39 -9.72
C ALA A 63 2.70 -9.47 -8.60
N HIS A 64 1.72 -10.40 -8.68
CA HIS A 64 0.74 -10.65 -7.62
C HIS A 64 1.41 -11.04 -6.29
N GLN A 65 2.44 -11.90 -6.32
CA GLN A 65 3.18 -12.26 -5.11
C GLN A 65 3.88 -11.03 -4.48
N VAL A 66 4.44 -10.14 -5.30
CA VAL A 66 5.04 -8.88 -4.82
C VAL A 66 3.98 -8.00 -4.17
N VAL A 67 2.83 -7.79 -4.81
CA VAL A 67 1.71 -7.01 -4.26
C VAL A 67 1.23 -7.60 -2.94
N ASN A 68 0.97 -8.90 -2.89
CA ASN A 68 0.54 -9.59 -1.66
C ASN A 68 1.55 -9.42 -0.52
N SER A 69 2.84 -9.55 -0.83
CA SER A 69 3.92 -9.36 0.15
C SER A 69 3.97 -7.92 0.66
N LEU A 70 3.81 -6.94 -0.22
CA LEU A 70 3.80 -5.51 0.14
C LEU A 70 2.61 -5.17 1.05
N VAL A 71 1.41 -5.54 0.63
CA VAL A 71 0.17 -5.32 1.39
C VAL A 71 0.26 -5.99 2.75
N GLY A 72 0.69 -7.27 2.80
CA GLY A 72 0.86 -8.00 4.04
C GLY A 72 1.87 -7.35 5.00
N ARG A 73 2.99 -6.83 4.48
CA ARG A 73 3.99 -6.12 5.30
C ARG A 73 3.48 -4.78 5.82
N LEU A 74 2.79 -4.01 4.99
CA LEU A 74 2.16 -2.77 5.41
C LEU A 74 1.14 -3.01 6.53
N MET A 75 0.27 -4.01 6.36
CA MET A 75 -0.71 -4.38 7.38
C MET A 75 -0.04 -4.87 8.67
N ALA A 76 0.97 -5.74 8.56
CA ALA A 76 1.67 -6.29 9.73
C ALA A 76 2.49 -5.23 10.49
N SER A 77 2.85 -4.11 9.85
CA SER A 77 3.58 -3.01 10.47
C SER A 77 2.68 -1.95 11.10
N SER A 78 1.35 -2.11 11.03
CA SER A 78 0.40 -1.11 11.52
C SER A 78 -0.61 -1.71 12.49
N SER A 79 -1.05 -0.93 13.45
CA SER A 79 -2.19 -1.29 14.30
C SER A 79 -3.50 -1.25 13.50
N PRO A 80 -4.51 -2.04 13.88
CA PRO A 80 -5.83 -1.97 13.28
C PRO A 80 -6.38 -0.53 13.27
N GLY A 81 -6.97 -0.13 12.14
CA GLY A 81 -7.52 1.22 11.96
C GLY A 81 -6.51 2.33 11.65
N LYS A 82 -5.22 2.02 11.50
CA LYS A 82 -4.18 2.98 11.09
C LYS A 82 -3.77 2.84 9.62
N LEU A 83 -4.21 1.76 8.97
CA LEU A 83 -4.05 1.51 7.55
C LEU A 83 -5.33 0.91 6.98
N ASN A 84 -5.82 1.48 5.89
CA ASN A 84 -6.92 0.96 5.10
C ASN A 84 -6.41 0.65 3.69
N VAL A 85 -6.74 -0.52 3.17
CA VAL A 85 -6.33 -0.95 1.83
C VAL A 85 -7.57 -1.19 0.97
N ALA A 86 -7.59 -0.61 -0.21
CA ALA A 86 -8.57 -0.92 -1.25
C ALA A 86 -7.86 -1.54 -2.46
N MET A 87 -8.32 -2.70 -2.87
CA MET A 87 -7.90 -3.37 -4.09
C MET A 87 -8.93 -3.08 -5.18
N ILE A 88 -8.50 -2.50 -6.28
CA ILE A 88 -9.32 -2.31 -7.48
C ILE A 88 -8.90 -3.38 -8.48
N ASP A 89 -9.82 -4.33 -8.72
CA ASP A 89 -9.65 -5.44 -9.64
C ASP A 89 -10.96 -5.58 -10.43
N ALA A 90 -10.99 -5.01 -11.63
CA ALA A 90 -12.20 -4.88 -12.44
C ALA A 90 -12.35 -6.01 -13.48
N GLU A 91 -11.30 -6.76 -13.75
CA GLU A 91 -11.33 -7.71 -14.85
C GLU A 91 -11.75 -9.11 -14.43
N GLU A 92 -11.19 -9.70 -13.41
CA GLU A 92 -11.41 -11.13 -13.19
C GLU A 92 -11.48 -11.59 -11.73
N MET A 93 -11.24 -10.75 -10.76
CA MET A 93 -11.05 -11.21 -9.39
C MET A 93 -10.08 -12.42 -9.33
N ASP A 94 -8.95 -12.30 -10.02
CA ASP A 94 -8.03 -13.40 -10.31
C ASP A 94 -7.21 -13.89 -9.09
N GLY A 95 -7.63 -13.49 -7.92
CA GLY A 95 -7.08 -13.99 -6.66
C GLY A 95 -5.92 -13.19 -6.09
N THR A 96 -5.50 -12.08 -6.71
CA THR A 96 -4.58 -11.16 -6.07
C THR A 96 -5.21 -10.61 -4.80
N CYS A 97 -4.46 -10.63 -3.71
CA CYS A 97 -4.93 -10.22 -2.39
C CYS A 97 -6.09 -11.03 -1.79
N ASP A 98 -6.48 -12.17 -2.37
CA ASP A 98 -7.53 -13.06 -1.84
C ASP A 98 -7.27 -13.49 -0.39
N VAL A 99 -6.01 -13.60 -0.01
CA VAL A 99 -5.60 -13.92 1.36
C VAL A 99 -6.09 -12.92 2.40
N PHE A 100 -6.52 -11.73 2.00
CA PHE A 100 -7.00 -10.65 2.87
C PHE A 100 -8.53 -10.50 2.85
N LYS A 101 -9.26 -11.29 2.06
CA LYS A 101 -10.73 -11.19 1.90
C LYS A 101 -11.53 -11.37 3.19
N PHE A 102 -10.97 -12.06 4.21
CA PHE A 102 -11.66 -12.27 5.50
C PHE A 102 -11.44 -11.14 6.48
N LEU A 103 -10.64 -10.15 6.12
CA LEU A 103 -10.46 -8.98 6.97
C LEU A 103 -11.72 -8.10 6.94
N ASN A 104 -11.90 -7.32 8.00
CA ASN A 104 -12.97 -6.35 8.05
C ASN A 104 -12.86 -5.38 6.87
N ARG A 105 -13.99 -5.03 6.24
CA ARG A 105 -14.04 -4.12 5.09
C ARG A 105 -13.46 -2.73 5.36
N ASN A 106 -13.42 -2.31 6.63
CA ASN A 106 -12.75 -1.07 7.01
C ASN A 106 -11.22 -1.17 6.98
N ILE A 107 -10.67 -2.39 6.93
CA ILE A 107 -9.23 -2.65 6.86
C ILE A 107 -8.83 -2.98 5.43
N PHE A 108 -9.60 -3.87 4.78
CA PHE A 108 -9.34 -4.31 3.42
C PHE A 108 -10.65 -4.52 2.65
N GLN A 109 -10.73 -3.98 1.44
CA GLN A 109 -11.88 -4.17 0.56
C GLN A 109 -11.46 -4.36 -0.89
N ILE A 110 -12.25 -5.12 -1.65
CA ILE A 110 -12.08 -5.31 -3.08
C ILE A 110 -13.21 -4.59 -3.81
N LEU A 111 -12.85 -3.82 -4.83
CA LEU A 111 -13.74 -3.06 -5.69
C LEU A 111 -13.59 -3.59 -7.12
N ALA A 112 -14.64 -4.18 -7.68
CA ALA A 112 -14.64 -4.75 -9.02
C ALA A 112 -15.54 -3.97 -9.99
N ARG A 113 -16.65 -3.38 -9.51
CA ARG A 113 -17.61 -2.71 -10.36
C ARG A 113 -17.24 -1.23 -10.56
N PRO A 114 -17.33 -0.69 -11.80
CA PRO A 114 -16.98 0.70 -12.07
C PRO A 114 -17.69 1.72 -11.20
N GLU A 115 -18.96 1.49 -10.86
CA GLU A 115 -19.74 2.36 -9.97
C GLU A 115 -19.22 2.36 -8.53
N ASP A 116 -18.78 1.20 -8.01
CA ASP A 116 -18.20 1.10 -6.67
C ASP A 116 -16.82 1.74 -6.61
N ILE A 117 -16.02 1.57 -7.67
CA ILE A 117 -14.71 2.22 -7.83
C ILE A 117 -14.89 3.73 -7.81
N ARG A 118 -15.78 4.27 -8.66
CA ARG A 118 -16.05 5.70 -8.70
C ARG A 118 -16.50 6.24 -7.35
N LYS A 119 -17.49 5.59 -6.73
CA LYS A 119 -18.00 6.00 -5.42
C LYS A 119 -16.91 6.03 -4.36
N TYR A 120 -16.05 5.01 -4.34
CA TYR A 120 -14.94 4.95 -3.42
C TYR A 120 -13.96 6.10 -3.63
N LEU A 121 -13.59 6.39 -4.88
CA LEU A 121 -12.68 7.48 -5.21
C LEU A 121 -13.27 8.85 -4.84
N ASP A 122 -14.55 9.10 -5.12
CA ASP A 122 -15.28 10.31 -4.69
C ASP A 122 -15.24 10.50 -3.17
N GLU A 123 -15.43 9.42 -2.42
CA GLU A 123 -15.37 9.44 -0.95
C GLU A 123 -13.94 9.77 -0.46
N LYS A 124 -12.93 9.24 -1.13
CA LYS A 124 -11.53 9.51 -0.78
C LYS A 124 -11.11 10.93 -1.14
N GLU A 125 -11.50 11.45 -2.29
CA GLU A 125 -11.26 12.84 -2.66
C GLU A 125 -11.83 13.80 -1.61
N ARG A 126 -13.08 13.61 -1.20
CA ARG A 126 -13.71 14.42 -0.14
C ARG A 126 -13.00 14.29 1.20
N HIS A 127 -12.57 13.09 1.55
CA HIS A 127 -11.82 12.84 2.78
C HIS A 127 -10.46 13.55 2.76
N ILE A 128 -9.72 13.46 1.65
CA ILE A 128 -8.46 14.16 1.44
C ILE A 128 -8.65 15.68 1.52
N GLY A 129 -9.70 16.21 0.87
CA GLY A 129 -10.05 17.62 0.96
C GLY A 129 -10.27 18.08 2.41
N ASN A 130 -10.97 17.29 3.20
CA ASN A 130 -11.17 17.56 4.63
C ASN A 130 -9.88 17.53 5.43
N ILE A 131 -8.98 16.56 5.15
CA ILE A 131 -7.66 16.49 5.78
C ILE A 131 -6.84 17.74 5.45
N ILE A 132 -6.78 18.12 4.17
CA ILE A 132 -6.02 19.29 3.72
C ILE A 132 -6.55 20.56 4.40
N GLN A 133 -7.87 20.74 4.44
CA GLN A 133 -8.49 21.94 5.00
C GLN A 133 -8.41 22.04 6.52
N ASN A 134 -8.46 20.91 7.23
CA ASN A 134 -8.61 20.93 8.68
C ASN A 134 -7.36 20.48 9.45
N LEU A 135 -6.53 19.65 8.87
CA LEU A 135 -5.38 19.06 9.55
C LEU A 135 -4.03 19.58 9.04
N LEU A 136 -3.91 19.82 7.72
CA LEU A 136 -2.66 20.28 7.11
C LEU A 136 -2.59 21.81 7.08
N LEU A 137 -2.56 22.42 8.26
CA LEU A 137 -2.48 23.87 8.41
C LEU A 137 -1.08 24.31 8.86
N GLY A 138 -0.59 25.39 8.28
CA GLY A 138 0.66 26.03 8.70
C GLY A 138 1.92 25.26 8.31
N SER A 139 2.67 24.75 9.28
CA SER A 139 3.94 24.04 9.07
C SER A 139 3.80 22.58 8.66
N VAL A 140 2.60 22.00 8.79
CA VAL A 140 2.32 20.60 8.45
C VAL A 140 1.95 20.51 6.98
N LYS A 141 2.80 19.89 6.16
CA LYS A 141 2.65 19.85 4.70
C LYS A 141 2.17 18.50 4.15
N SER A 142 2.26 17.45 4.95
CA SER A 142 1.88 16.10 4.54
C SER A 142 1.18 15.36 5.68
N LEU A 143 0.40 14.33 5.33
CA LEU A 143 -0.19 13.42 6.31
C LEU A 143 0.89 12.71 7.14
N TYR A 144 2.03 12.41 6.52
CA TYR A 144 3.18 11.86 7.21
C TYR A 144 3.67 12.78 8.32
N ASP A 145 3.93 14.08 8.00
CA ASP A 145 4.36 15.06 8.98
C ASP A 145 3.33 15.25 10.11
N TYR A 146 2.03 15.27 9.75
CA TYR A 146 0.95 15.32 10.73
C TYR A 146 1.01 14.15 11.70
N ASN A 147 1.13 12.93 11.17
CA ASN A 147 1.18 11.71 11.96
C ASN A 147 2.45 11.59 12.83
N GLN A 148 3.55 12.23 12.46
CA GLN A 148 4.75 12.33 13.30
C GLN A 148 4.57 13.34 14.45
N ALA A 149 3.85 14.43 14.21
CA ALA A 149 3.74 15.54 15.16
C ALA A 149 2.57 15.41 16.15
N LYS A 150 1.54 14.64 15.83
CA LYS A 150 0.28 14.58 16.61
C LYS A 150 0.07 13.22 17.27
N GLU A 151 -0.59 13.25 18.45
CA GLU A 151 -1.01 12.03 19.15
C GLU A 151 -2.18 11.34 18.43
N ASN A 152 -3.18 12.12 18.00
CA ASN A 152 -4.30 11.62 17.19
C ASN A 152 -3.85 11.48 15.74
N LYS A 153 -3.52 10.27 15.35
CA LYS A 153 -2.98 9.94 14.04
C LYS A 153 -4.11 9.55 13.09
N GLU A 154 -4.10 10.14 11.90
CA GLU A 154 -5.00 9.78 10.81
C GLU A 154 -4.52 8.52 10.08
N PRO A 155 -5.44 7.62 9.69
CA PRO A 155 -5.07 6.40 8.97
C PRO A 155 -4.55 6.71 7.57
N TYR A 156 -3.59 5.91 7.12
CA TYR A 156 -3.20 5.88 5.71
C TYR A 156 -4.21 5.09 4.88
N HIS A 157 -4.40 5.52 3.63
CA HIS A 157 -5.18 4.81 2.63
C HIS A 157 -4.28 4.37 1.49
N VAL A 158 -4.21 3.07 1.24
CA VAL A 158 -3.45 2.48 0.14
C VAL A 158 -4.44 1.95 -0.88
N ILE A 159 -4.29 2.38 -2.12
CA ILE A 159 -5.08 1.90 -3.25
C ILE A 159 -4.17 1.05 -4.12
N VAL A 160 -4.50 -0.21 -4.27
CA VAL A 160 -3.87 -1.15 -5.20
C VAL A 160 -4.75 -1.22 -6.44
N ILE A 161 -4.20 -0.91 -7.60
CA ILE A 161 -4.93 -0.95 -8.87
C ILE A 161 -4.30 -2.02 -9.74
N GLU A 162 -5.11 -3.00 -10.12
CA GLU A 162 -4.72 -4.06 -11.03
C GLU A 162 -5.20 -3.75 -12.45
N ASP A 163 -4.39 -4.15 -13.43
CA ASP A 163 -4.68 -4.05 -14.85
C ASP A 163 -5.22 -2.67 -15.31
N PHE A 164 -4.69 -1.57 -14.73
CA PHE A 164 -5.07 -0.21 -15.12
C PHE A 164 -4.90 0.00 -16.65
N PRO A 165 -5.86 0.62 -17.37
CA PRO A 165 -7.02 1.38 -16.85
C PRO A 165 -8.35 0.62 -16.83
N ILE A 166 -8.38 -0.69 -16.80
CA ILE A 166 -9.60 -1.49 -16.84
C ILE A 166 -10.49 -1.15 -15.62
N GLY A 167 -11.80 -1.01 -15.85
CA GLY A 167 -12.76 -0.60 -14.83
C GLY A 167 -12.84 0.90 -14.55
N PHE A 168 -11.97 1.70 -15.17
CA PHE A 168 -11.97 3.15 -15.04
C PHE A 168 -12.64 3.84 -16.22
N ASN A 169 -13.39 4.88 -15.94
CA ASN A 169 -13.89 5.84 -16.95
C ASN A 169 -13.16 7.19 -16.80
N SER A 170 -13.47 8.15 -17.67
CA SER A 170 -12.84 9.48 -17.63
C SER A 170 -13.00 10.19 -16.29
N GLU A 171 -14.15 10.02 -15.62
CA GLU A 171 -14.44 10.65 -14.32
C GLU A 171 -13.58 10.01 -13.21
N SER A 172 -13.55 8.67 -13.13
CA SER A 172 -12.73 7.98 -12.13
C SER A 172 -11.23 8.17 -12.35
N ILE A 173 -10.76 8.33 -13.59
CA ILE A 173 -9.37 8.68 -13.89
C ILE A 173 -9.04 10.09 -13.37
N SER A 174 -9.96 11.06 -13.53
CA SER A 174 -9.74 12.42 -13.02
C SER A 174 -9.62 12.48 -11.50
N LEU A 175 -10.26 11.55 -10.78
CA LEU A 175 -10.17 11.44 -9.33
C LEU A 175 -8.82 10.86 -8.81
N LEU A 176 -7.99 10.32 -9.71
CA LEU A 176 -6.65 9.84 -9.38
C LEU A 176 -5.56 10.90 -9.54
N GLN A 177 -5.88 12.06 -10.07
CA GLN A 177 -4.96 13.19 -10.31
C GLN A 177 -4.93 14.15 -9.13
#